data_055f4765f10815f980bb19be155f2a61
#
_entry.id   055f4765f10815f980bb19be155f2a61
#
_cell.length_a   1.000
_cell.length_b   1.000
_cell.length_c   1.000
_cell.angle_alpha   90.00
_cell.angle_beta   90.00
_cell.angle_gamma   90.00
#
_symmetry.space_group_name_H-M   'P 1'
#
loop_
_entity.id
_entity.type
_entity.pdbx_description
1 polymer ?
#
loop_
_entity_poly.entity_id
_entity_poly.type
_entity_poly.pdbx_seq_one_letter_code
_entity_poly.pdbx_strand_id
1 'polypeptide(L)'
;MNVLYAILVLLASFIVITLVRAAFFKKKRAVPEVFDDEQVNEMRAAENLSKAIQIKTISHENENETDWQEFENFHTFLRNAYPLIHQTMEVETVSKASLLFKWQGSDDTLEPIAFLAHQDVVPVTAGTEQDWTHPAFKGFNDGEFIWGRGALDMKNHLICLMESAETLLEEGYQPKRTVYFCLGHNEEIVAGSGNGAHELALTLEKRGVHLDSVIDEGGAMLPAKVKGILDANLTGVGVAEKGYADFRITVKARGGHSSQPPKHTAIGILSKKVQKLERHQFKAEILPFVYNLFTDIGKHTSYASRVVF
;
A
#
# COMPACT_ATOMS: atom_id res chain seq x y z
N MET A 1 4.54 45.45 -39.91
CA MET A 1 4.63 44.23 -40.74
C MET A 1 5.65 43.20 -40.16
N ASN A 2 6.87 43.63 -39.82
CA ASN A 2 7.94 42.74 -39.36
C ASN A 2 7.67 42.00 -38.03
N VAL A 3 7.00 42.68 -37.05
CA VAL A 3 6.73 42.06 -35.74
C VAL A 3 5.70 40.91 -35.85
N LEU A 4 4.60 41.15 -36.62
CA LEU A 4 3.59 40.12 -36.85
C LEU A 4 4.19 38.89 -37.57
N TYR A 5 5.04 39.10 -38.55
CA TYR A 5 5.72 38.05 -39.27
C TYR A 5 6.65 37.26 -38.35
N ALA A 6 7.40 37.94 -37.48
CA ALA A 6 8.25 37.26 -36.48
C ALA A 6 7.43 36.41 -35.49
N ILE A 7 6.29 36.90 -35.01
CA ILE A 7 5.39 36.13 -34.14
C ILE A 7 4.85 34.88 -34.85
N LEU A 8 4.43 35.01 -36.12
CA LEU A 8 3.93 33.89 -36.89
C LEU A 8 5.02 32.82 -37.14
N VAL A 9 6.25 33.24 -37.40
CA VAL A 9 7.39 32.32 -37.56
C VAL A 9 7.69 31.59 -36.26
N LEU A 10 7.69 32.29 -35.12
CA LEU A 10 7.91 31.66 -33.81
C LEU A 10 6.80 30.65 -33.47
N LEU A 11 5.53 31.02 -33.74
CA LEU A 11 4.41 30.11 -33.52
C LEU A 11 4.48 28.90 -34.41
N ALA A 12 4.78 29.05 -35.69
CA ALA A 12 4.96 27.91 -36.61
C ALA A 12 6.12 27.01 -36.18
N SER A 13 7.25 27.60 -35.78
CA SER A 13 8.39 26.86 -35.24
C SER A 13 8.03 26.08 -33.98
N PHE A 14 7.31 26.72 -33.06
CA PHE A 14 6.83 26.05 -31.85
C PHE A 14 5.92 24.86 -32.17
N ILE A 15 4.97 25.00 -33.07
CA ILE A 15 4.08 23.93 -33.51
C ILE A 15 4.89 22.80 -34.13
N VAL A 16 5.82 23.07 -35.06
CA VAL A 16 6.66 22.05 -35.69
C VAL A 16 7.49 21.32 -34.66
N ILE A 17 8.14 22.02 -33.74
CA ILE A 17 8.94 21.41 -32.67
C ILE A 17 8.07 20.48 -31.81
N THR A 18 6.87 20.95 -31.42
CA THR A 18 5.94 20.15 -30.60
C THR A 18 5.49 18.87 -31.33
N LEU A 19 5.13 18.97 -32.61
CA LEU A 19 4.74 17.82 -33.41
C LEU A 19 5.89 16.81 -33.58
N VAL A 20 7.10 17.31 -33.85
CA VAL A 20 8.29 16.46 -33.94
C VAL A 20 8.58 15.78 -32.60
N ARG A 21 8.55 16.51 -31.50
CA ARG A 21 8.70 15.93 -30.15
C ARG A 21 7.67 14.83 -29.89
N ALA A 22 6.39 15.09 -30.17
CA ALA A 22 5.32 14.10 -29.99
C ALA A 22 5.54 12.82 -30.82
N ALA A 23 6.15 12.93 -32.01
CA ALA A 23 6.47 11.77 -32.84
C ALA A 23 7.56 10.88 -32.23
N PHE A 24 8.55 11.49 -31.55
CA PHE A 24 9.64 10.77 -30.88
C PHE A 24 9.31 10.45 -29.42
N PHE A 25 8.35 11.13 -28.80
CA PHE A 25 7.88 10.86 -27.45
C PHE A 25 6.98 9.63 -27.42
N LYS A 26 7.58 8.47 -27.63
CA LYS A 26 6.89 7.17 -27.61
C LYS A 26 7.75 6.14 -26.91
N LYS A 27 7.12 5.11 -26.36
CA LYS A 27 7.84 3.97 -25.79
C LYS A 27 8.71 3.32 -26.89
N LYS A 28 9.98 3.14 -26.61
CA LYS A 28 10.79 2.20 -27.39
C LYS A 28 10.20 0.81 -27.14
N ARG A 29 9.94 0.04 -28.17
CA ARG A 29 9.40 -1.32 -28.07
C ARG A 29 10.34 -2.12 -27.17
N ALA A 30 9.92 -2.36 -25.93
CA ALA A 30 10.63 -3.32 -25.08
C ALA A 30 10.43 -4.69 -25.72
N VAL A 31 11.48 -5.45 -25.89
CA VAL A 31 11.35 -6.89 -26.11
C VAL A 31 10.79 -7.42 -24.80
N PRO A 32 9.65 -8.14 -24.80
CA PRO A 32 9.17 -8.75 -23.58
C PRO A 32 10.29 -9.68 -23.07
N GLU A 33 10.80 -9.46 -21.86
CA GLU A 33 11.47 -10.53 -21.17
C GLU A 33 10.43 -11.61 -20.96
N VAL A 34 10.67 -12.76 -21.54
CA VAL A 34 9.87 -13.96 -21.25
C VAL A 34 10.38 -14.42 -19.90
N PHE A 35 9.63 -14.10 -18.85
CA PHE A 35 9.79 -14.79 -17.58
C PHE A 35 9.24 -16.19 -17.78
N ASP A 36 9.95 -17.23 -17.36
CA ASP A 36 9.37 -18.55 -17.24
C ASP A 36 8.16 -18.43 -16.31
N ASP A 37 7.01 -18.91 -16.79
CA ASP A 37 5.79 -18.94 -15.98
C ASP A 37 5.99 -19.97 -14.84
N GLU A 38 6.43 -19.48 -13.70
CA GLU A 38 6.45 -20.29 -12.47
C GLU A 38 5.02 -20.70 -12.12
N GLN A 39 4.83 -22.00 -11.93
CA GLN A 39 3.50 -22.57 -11.69
C GLN A 39 3.12 -22.39 -10.22
N VAL A 40 2.42 -21.30 -9.92
CA VAL A 40 1.82 -21.08 -8.59
C VAL A 40 0.57 -21.96 -8.43
N ASN A 41 0.39 -22.55 -7.27
CA ASN A 41 -0.82 -23.33 -6.96
C ASN A 41 -1.98 -22.38 -6.61
N GLU A 42 -2.67 -21.86 -7.65
CA GLU A 42 -3.77 -20.90 -7.50
C GLU A 42 -4.89 -21.43 -6.60
N MET A 43 -5.21 -22.72 -6.65
CA MET A 43 -6.26 -23.31 -5.81
C MET A 43 -5.84 -23.28 -4.32
N ARG A 44 -4.60 -23.62 -4.01
CA ARG A 44 -4.07 -23.58 -2.63
C ARG A 44 -4.07 -22.14 -2.11
N ALA A 45 -3.62 -21.20 -2.92
CA ALA A 45 -3.63 -19.77 -2.57
C ALA A 45 -5.06 -19.27 -2.28
N ALA A 46 -6.02 -19.60 -3.14
CA ALA A 46 -7.43 -19.21 -2.99
C ALA A 46 -8.07 -19.84 -1.73
N GLU A 47 -7.84 -21.13 -1.49
CA GLU A 47 -8.32 -21.79 -0.28
C GLU A 47 -7.72 -21.20 1.00
N ASN A 48 -6.41 -20.92 0.99
CA ASN A 48 -5.72 -20.36 2.14
C ASN A 48 -6.18 -18.92 2.40
N LEU A 49 -6.40 -18.11 1.37
CA LEU A 49 -7.00 -16.78 1.55
C LEU A 49 -8.41 -16.87 2.14
N SER A 50 -9.25 -17.77 1.63
CA SER A 50 -10.58 -18.00 2.18
C SER A 50 -10.53 -18.37 3.68
N LYS A 51 -9.64 -19.28 4.08
CA LYS A 51 -9.43 -19.67 5.49
C LYS A 51 -8.88 -18.52 6.33
N ALA A 52 -7.91 -17.76 5.80
CA ALA A 52 -7.32 -16.61 6.47
C ALA A 52 -8.36 -15.53 6.80
N ILE A 53 -9.32 -15.27 5.91
CA ILE A 53 -10.41 -14.30 6.11
C ILE A 53 -11.33 -14.72 7.26
N GLN A 54 -11.53 -16.02 7.48
CA GLN A 54 -12.39 -16.54 8.54
C GLN A 54 -11.83 -16.30 9.95
N ILE A 55 -10.54 -16.07 10.07
CA ILE A 55 -9.87 -15.76 11.34
C ILE A 55 -9.92 -14.24 11.54
N LYS A 56 -10.59 -13.79 12.59
CA LYS A 56 -10.95 -12.38 12.82
C LYS A 56 -9.84 -11.63 13.56
N THR A 57 -8.73 -11.44 12.92
CA THR A 57 -7.59 -10.68 13.48
C THR A 57 -7.88 -9.18 13.52
N ILE A 58 -8.91 -8.76 14.25
CA ILE A 58 -9.30 -7.35 14.37
C ILE A 58 -8.42 -6.68 15.41
N SER A 59 -7.72 -5.61 15.01
CA SER A 59 -6.97 -4.75 15.92
C SER A 59 -7.85 -3.59 16.43
N HIS A 60 -7.59 -3.15 17.65
CA HIS A 60 -8.30 -2.05 18.30
C HIS A 60 -7.30 -1.09 18.95
N GLU A 61 -7.62 0.23 18.97
CA GLU A 61 -6.80 1.23 19.67
C GLU A 61 -6.60 0.89 21.15
N ASN A 62 -7.63 0.34 21.77
CA ASN A 62 -7.56 -0.23 23.10
C ASN A 62 -7.21 -1.72 22.99
N GLU A 63 -5.97 -2.07 23.25
CA GLU A 63 -5.47 -3.45 23.17
C GLU A 63 -6.27 -4.47 23.99
N ASN A 64 -6.98 -4.03 25.04
CA ASN A 64 -7.84 -4.92 25.83
C ASN A 64 -9.12 -5.36 25.08
N GLU A 65 -9.45 -4.71 23.96
CA GLU A 65 -10.57 -5.07 23.10
C GLU A 65 -10.14 -6.01 21.97
N THR A 66 -8.82 -6.16 21.76
CA THR A 66 -8.25 -7.05 20.75
C THR A 66 -8.31 -8.50 21.23
N ASP A 67 -8.91 -9.36 20.42
CA ASP A 67 -8.90 -10.82 20.67
C ASP A 67 -7.58 -11.43 20.20
N TRP A 68 -6.62 -11.51 21.12
CA TRP A 68 -5.29 -12.06 20.84
C TRP A 68 -5.32 -13.55 20.48
N GLN A 69 -6.39 -14.28 20.86
CA GLN A 69 -6.54 -15.69 20.47
C GLN A 69 -6.74 -15.82 18.96
N GLU A 70 -7.38 -14.86 18.31
CA GLU A 70 -7.52 -14.86 16.86
C GLU A 70 -6.17 -14.71 16.16
N PHE A 71 -5.23 -13.93 16.72
CA PHE A 71 -3.87 -13.87 16.20
C PHE A 71 -3.11 -15.19 16.38
N GLU A 72 -3.24 -15.82 17.53
CA GLU A 72 -2.66 -17.17 17.75
C GLU A 72 -3.27 -18.22 16.81
N ASN A 73 -4.57 -18.16 16.56
CA ASN A 73 -5.25 -18.99 15.58
C ASN A 73 -4.68 -18.76 14.17
N PHE A 74 -4.41 -17.50 13.83
CA PHE A 74 -3.83 -17.11 12.54
C PHE A 74 -2.38 -17.62 12.40
N HIS A 75 -1.55 -17.51 13.44
CA HIS A 75 -0.19 -18.06 13.44
C HIS A 75 -0.21 -19.59 13.30
N THR A 76 -1.16 -20.26 13.97
CA THR A 76 -1.35 -21.70 13.84
C THR A 76 -1.79 -22.08 12.43
N PHE A 77 -2.68 -21.31 11.84
CA PHE A 77 -3.11 -21.47 10.46
C PHE A 77 -1.90 -21.34 9.51
N LEU A 78 -1.09 -20.28 9.61
CA LEU A 78 0.09 -20.08 8.75
C LEU A 78 1.07 -21.26 8.88
N ARG A 79 1.33 -21.74 10.10
CA ARG A 79 2.23 -22.90 10.33
C ARG A 79 1.72 -24.18 9.66
N ASN A 80 0.42 -24.40 9.66
CA ASN A 80 -0.19 -25.58 9.06
C ASN A 80 -0.29 -25.47 7.54
N ALA A 81 -0.53 -24.28 7.02
CA ALA A 81 -0.68 -24.02 5.59
C ALA A 81 0.67 -24.00 4.85
N TYR A 82 1.74 -23.55 5.54
CA TYR A 82 3.07 -23.34 4.97
C TYR A 82 4.18 -24.02 5.79
N PRO A 83 4.19 -25.36 5.82
CA PRO A 83 5.11 -26.11 6.67
C PRO A 83 6.58 -25.97 6.29
N LEU A 84 6.92 -25.83 4.99
CA LEU A 84 8.31 -25.69 4.56
C LEU A 84 8.90 -24.36 4.99
N ILE A 85 8.12 -23.28 4.94
CA ILE A 85 8.52 -21.98 5.49
C ILE A 85 8.93 -22.12 6.95
N HIS A 86 8.09 -22.76 7.78
CA HIS A 86 8.33 -22.90 9.21
C HIS A 86 9.42 -23.92 9.54
N GLN A 87 9.78 -24.83 8.62
CA GLN A 87 10.91 -25.76 8.77
C GLN A 87 12.25 -25.14 8.35
N THR A 88 12.22 -24.22 7.39
CA THR A 88 13.43 -23.69 6.74
C THR A 88 13.83 -22.31 7.25
N MET A 89 12.85 -21.46 7.55
CA MET A 89 13.10 -20.08 7.98
C MET A 89 13.17 -19.97 9.51
N GLU A 90 13.98 -19.05 10.00
CA GLU A 90 13.89 -18.59 11.38
C GLU A 90 12.61 -17.78 11.55
N VAL A 91 11.76 -18.17 12.51
CA VAL A 91 10.46 -17.52 12.76
C VAL A 91 10.39 -17.10 14.21
N GLU A 92 10.06 -15.84 14.46
CA GLU A 92 9.88 -15.31 15.80
C GLU A 92 8.69 -14.38 15.88
N THR A 93 8.09 -14.31 17.07
CA THR A 93 7.06 -13.32 17.39
C THR A 93 7.72 -12.08 18.00
N VAL A 94 7.46 -10.93 17.40
CA VAL A 94 7.94 -9.63 17.86
C VAL A 94 6.77 -8.84 18.43
N SER A 95 6.98 -8.22 19.61
CA SER A 95 5.92 -7.54 20.34
C SER A 95 4.76 -8.49 20.71
N LYS A 96 3.51 -8.12 20.47
CA LYS A 96 2.32 -8.93 20.82
C LYS A 96 2.08 -10.08 19.87
N ALA A 97 2.04 -9.80 18.57
CA ALA A 97 1.65 -10.78 17.56
C ALA A 97 2.29 -10.54 16.18
N SER A 98 3.23 -9.61 16.04
CA SER A 98 3.97 -9.48 14.76
C SER A 98 4.88 -10.67 14.54
N LEU A 99 4.97 -11.15 13.30
CA LEU A 99 5.86 -12.25 12.94
C LEU A 99 7.02 -11.72 12.10
N LEU A 100 8.22 -12.15 12.45
CA LEU A 100 9.43 -11.95 11.65
C LEU A 100 9.93 -13.30 11.17
N PHE A 101 9.94 -13.47 9.85
CA PHE A 101 10.54 -14.62 9.19
C PHE A 101 11.87 -14.19 8.57
N LYS A 102 12.90 -15.02 8.72
CA LYS A 102 14.19 -14.84 8.07
C LYS A 102 14.52 -16.03 7.21
N TRP A 103 14.57 -15.83 5.92
CA TRP A 103 15.07 -16.79 4.96
C TRP A 103 16.53 -16.49 4.66
N GLN A 104 17.45 -17.25 5.25
CA GLN A 104 18.88 -17.00 5.13
C GLN A 104 19.33 -17.13 3.67
N GLY A 105 20.03 -16.12 3.18
CA GLY A 105 20.66 -16.14 1.87
C GLY A 105 21.94 -16.96 1.84
N SER A 106 22.39 -17.32 0.64
CA SER A 106 23.65 -18.03 0.42
C SER A 106 24.87 -17.10 0.34
N ASP A 107 24.67 -15.77 0.29
CA ASP A 107 25.71 -14.75 0.18
C ASP A 107 25.45 -13.62 1.18
N ASP A 108 26.17 -13.66 2.29
CA ASP A 108 26.05 -12.70 3.38
C ASP A 108 26.66 -11.30 3.04
N THR A 109 27.31 -11.17 1.88
CA THR A 109 27.83 -9.87 1.43
C THR A 109 26.75 -8.99 0.79
N LEU A 110 25.63 -9.57 0.46
CA LEU A 110 24.47 -8.87 -0.11
C LEU A 110 23.57 -8.35 1.02
N GLU A 111 23.24 -7.07 0.96
CA GLU A 111 22.24 -6.51 1.85
C GLU A 111 20.90 -7.22 1.66
N PRO A 112 20.21 -7.59 2.76
CA PRO A 112 18.91 -8.27 2.69
C PRO A 112 17.81 -7.38 2.15
N ILE A 113 16.71 -8.00 1.75
CA ILE A 113 15.45 -7.32 1.41
C ILE A 113 14.36 -7.71 2.40
N ALA A 114 13.33 -6.86 2.53
CA ALA A 114 12.18 -7.17 3.35
C ALA A 114 10.87 -7.01 2.55
N PHE A 115 9.97 -7.96 2.75
CA PHE A 115 8.57 -7.89 2.35
C PHE A 115 7.72 -7.65 3.58
N LEU A 116 6.89 -6.62 3.55
CA LEU A 116 5.98 -6.28 4.62
C LEU A 116 4.56 -6.71 4.26
N ALA A 117 3.82 -7.07 5.29
CA ALA A 117 2.37 -7.25 5.23
C ALA A 117 1.80 -7.09 6.64
N HIS A 118 0.49 -6.88 6.75
CA HIS A 118 -0.16 -6.91 8.04
C HIS A 118 -1.20 -8.03 8.15
N GLN A 119 -1.37 -8.51 9.38
CA GLN A 119 -2.24 -9.62 9.72
C GLN A 119 -3.64 -9.14 10.09
N ASP A 120 -3.70 -7.92 10.62
CA ASP A 120 -4.92 -7.35 11.16
C ASP A 120 -5.86 -6.82 10.08
N VAL A 121 -7.06 -6.54 10.51
CA VAL A 121 -8.13 -5.97 9.69
C VAL A 121 -8.98 -5.03 10.54
N VAL A 122 -9.58 -4.01 9.93
CA VAL A 122 -10.56 -3.17 10.60
C VAL A 122 -11.85 -3.93 10.91
N PRO A 123 -12.58 -3.58 11.99
CA PRO A 123 -13.87 -4.16 12.30
C PRO A 123 -14.92 -3.85 11.21
N VAL A 124 -16.00 -4.62 11.20
CA VAL A 124 -17.22 -4.24 10.47
C VAL A 124 -17.90 -3.12 11.24
N THR A 125 -18.25 -2.05 10.55
CA THR A 125 -18.99 -0.94 11.18
C THR A 125 -20.33 -1.44 11.68
N ALA A 126 -20.61 -1.23 12.96
CA ALA A 126 -21.86 -1.67 13.58
C ALA A 126 -23.08 -1.11 12.84
N GLY A 127 -24.04 -1.98 12.53
CA GLY A 127 -25.26 -1.65 11.79
C GLY A 127 -25.13 -1.71 10.26
N THR A 128 -23.95 -2.07 9.71
CA THR A 128 -23.72 -2.26 8.26
C THR A 128 -23.54 -3.72 7.87
N GLU A 129 -23.78 -4.67 8.78
CA GLU A 129 -23.58 -6.10 8.56
C GLU A 129 -24.45 -6.64 7.40
N GLN A 130 -25.61 -6.02 7.18
CA GLN A 130 -26.56 -6.39 6.14
C GLN A 130 -26.22 -5.78 4.75
N ASP A 131 -25.29 -4.82 4.71
CA ASP A 131 -24.85 -4.19 3.46
C ASP A 131 -23.82 -5.06 2.72
N TRP A 132 -23.31 -6.10 3.37
CA TRP A 132 -22.36 -7.02 2.77
C TRP A 132 -23.06 -8.04 1.88
N THR A 133 -22.58 -8.23 0.65
CA THR A 133 -23.09 -9.27 -0.28
C THR A 133 -22.95 -10.67 0.33
N HIS A 134 -21.85 -10.91 1.04
CA HIS A 134 -21.60 -12.12 1.81
C HIS A 134 -21.12 -11.73 3.21
N PRO A 135 -21.38 -12.54 4.26
CA PRO A 135 -20.88 -12.20 5.60
C PRO A 135 -19.39 -11.91 5.59
N ALA A 136 -18.99 -10.78 6.21
CA ALA A 136 -17.66 -10.20 6.09
C ALA A 136 -16.50 -11.16 6.43
N PHE A 137 -16.70 -12.10 7.35
CA PHE A 137 -15.69 -13.07 7.76
C PHE A 137 -16.00 -14.50 7.30
N LYS A 138 -16.80 -14.67 6.23
CA LYS A 138 -17.09 -16.00 5.69
C LYS A 138 -15.96 -16.55 4.81
N GLY A 139 -15.15 -15.68 4.21
CA GLY A 139 -14.14 -16.08 3.22
C GLY A 139 -14.79 -16.79 2.03
N PHE A 140 -15.96 -16.29 1.57
CA PHE A 140 -16.72 -16.96 0.52
C PHE A 140 -15.96 -16.90 -0.80
N ASN A 141 -15.75 -18.08 -1.40
CA ASN A 141 -15.15 -18.23 -2.72
C ASN A 141 -16.24 -18.67 -3.69
N ASP A 142 -16.54 -17.86 -4.70
CA ASP A 142 -17.56 -18.16 -5.75
C ASP A 142 -16.93 -18.78 -7.01
N GLY A 143 -15.62 -19.00 -7.01
CA GLY A 143 -14.85 -19.53 -8.14
C GLY A 143 -14.23 -18.46 -9.03
N GLU A 144 -14.62 -17.20 -8.88
CA GLU A 144 -14.06 -16.05 -9.57
C GLU A 144 -13.48 -15.03 -8.57
N PHE A 145 -14.15 -14.82 -7.45
CA PHE A 145 -13.77 -13.88 -6.39
C PHE A 145 -13.77 -14.55 -5.02
N ILE A 146 -12.92 -14.03 -4.15
CA ILE A 146 -12.91 -14.35 -2.71
C ILE A 146 -13.41 -13.12 -1.95
N TRP A 147 -14.53 -13.30 -1.24
CA TRP A 147 -15.26 -12.22 -0.58
C TRP A 147 -15.00 -12.21 0.92
N GLY A 148 -14.69 -11.05 1.44
CA GLY A 148 -14.62 -10.86 2.88
C GLY A 148 -13.74 -9.69 3.32
N ARG A 149 -13.80 -9.36 4.61
CA ARG A 149 -12.92 -8.40 5.25
C ARG A 149 -11.48 -8.91 5.22
N GLY A 150 -10.54 -8.08 4.76
CA GLY A 150 -9.15 -8.47 4.58
C GLY A 150 -8.85 -9.19 3.25
N ALA A 151 -9.87 -9.44 2.40
CA ALA A 151 -9.66 -10.05 1.09
C ALA A 151 -8.81 -9.18 0.16
N LEU A 152 -8.86 -7.86 0.31
CA LEU A 152 -8.06 -6.90 -0.46
C LEU A 152 -7.00 -6.24 0.40
N ASP A 153 -7.32 -5.89 1.64
CA ASP A 153 -6.51 -5.15 2.60
C ASP A 153 -6.39 -5.97 3.88
N MET A 154 -5.22 -6.67 4.11
CA MET A 154 -4.30 -7.08 3.02
C MET A 154 -3.93 -8.57 3.12
N LYS A 155 -4.84 -9.41 3.63
CA LYS A 155 -4.57 -10.86 3.75
C LYS A 155 -4.25 -11.51 2.40
N ASN A 156 -4.76 -10.97 1.27
CA ASN A 156 -4.39 -11.44 -0.07
C ASN A 156 -2.87 -11.33 -0.29
N HIS A 157 -2.29 -10.16 0.00
CA HIS A 157 -0.86 -9.94 -0.19
C HIS A 157 -0.04 -10.84 0.73
N LEU A 158 -0.42 -10.93 2.01
CA LEU A 158 0.21 -11.81 2.99
C LEU A 158 0.20 -13.28 2.50
N ILE A 159 -0.96 -13.78 2.07
CA ILE A 159 -1.09 -15.15 1.55
C ILE A 159 -0.28 -15.34 0.27
N CYS A 160 -0.26 -14.35 -0.65
CA CYS A 160 0.56 -14.44 -1.85
C CYS A 160 2.07 -14.50 -1.53
N LEU A 161 2.54 -13.74 -0.54
CA LEU A 161 3.93 -13.81 -0.09
C LEU A 161 4.28 -15.20 0.46
N MET A 162 3.44 -15.73 1.34
CA MET A 162 3.66 -17.06 1.93
C MET A 162 3.57 -18.15 0.88
N GLU A 163 2.59 -18.10 -0.02
CA GLU A 163 2.43 -19.06 -1.10
C GLU A 163 3.62 -19.08 -2.04
N SER A 164 4.12 -17.88 -2.42
CA SER A 164 5.31 -17.75 -3.27
C SER A 164 6.55 -18.33 -2.59
N ALA A 165 6.74 -18.06 -1.31
CA ALA A 165 7.88 -18.60 -0.56
C ALA A 165 7.79 -20.10 -0.39
N GLU A 166 6.62 -20.65 -0.09
CA GLU A 166 6.40 -22.11 0.04
C GLU A 166 6.66 -22.81 -1.30
N THR A 167 6.13 -22.27 -2.42
CA THR A 167 6.35 -22.82 -3.76
C THR A 167 7.84 -22.84 -4.12
N LEU A 168 8.55 -21.74 -3.89
CA LEU A 168 9.99 -21.69 -4.15
C LEU A 168 10.77 -22.71 -3.28
N LEU A 169 10.35 -22.94 -2.04
CA LEU A 169 10.93 -23.96 -1.19
C LEU A 169 10.61 -25.38 -1.68
N GLU A 170 9.40 -25.64 -2.19
CA GLU A 170 9.02 -26.91 -2.82
C GLU A 170 9.92 -27.22 -4.02
N GLU A 171 10.34 -26.20 -4.76
CA GLU A 171 11.26 -26.30 -5.89
C GLU A 171 12.74 -26.40 -5.49
N GLY A 172 13.03 -26.27 -4.19
CA GLY A 172 14.40 -26.30 -3.67
C GLY A 172 15.19 -25.01 -3.92
N TYR A 173 14.50 -23.89 -4.15
CA TYR A 173 15.14 -22.61 -4.36
C TYR A 173 15.85 -22.13 -3.10
N GLN A 174 17.05 -21.57 -3.28
CA GLN A 174 17.85 -20.93 -2.25
C GLN A 174 18.12 -19.48 -2.67
N PRO A 175 17.64 -18.46 -1.92
CA PRO A 175 17.92 -17.08 -2.24
C PRO A 175 19.40 -16.76 -2.09
N LYS A 176 19.93 -15.87 -2.93
CA LYS A 176 21.30 -15.35 -2.75
C LYS A 176 21.40 -14.43 -1.57
N ARG A 177 20.53 -13.42 -1.52
CA ARG A 177 20.45 -12.49 -0.37
C ARG A 177 19.44 -12.97 0.64
N THR A 178 19.64 -12.65 1.89
CA THR A 178 18.66 -12.92 2.94
C THR A 178 17.37 -12.16 2.67
N VAL A 179 16.24 -12.84 2.88
CA VAL A 179 14.89 -12.28 2.71
C VAL A 179 14.20 -12.27 4.06
N TYR A 180 13.66 -11.13 4.44
CA TYR A 180 12.80 -11.00 5.60
C TYR A 180 11.34 -10.88 5.16
N PHE A 181 10.42 -11.57 5.88
CA PHE A 181 8.99 -11.29 5.82
C PHE A 181 8.58 -10.73 7.18
N CYS A 182 8.07 -9.51 7.15
CA CYS A 182 7.71 -8.72 8.31
C CYS A 182 6.20 -8.57 8.36
N LEU A 183 5.51 -9.42 9.17
CA LEU A 183 4.06 -9.43 9.25
C LEU A 183 3.59 -8.67 10.49
N GLY A 184 3.18 -7.41 10.32
CA GLY A 184 2.65 -6.55 11.37
C GLY A 184 1.31 -7.05 11.92
N HIS A 185 0.94 -6.65 13.14
CA HIS A 185 -0.30 -7.11 13.79
C HIS A 185 -1.33 -6.01 14.03
N ASN A 186 -1.03 -4.75 13.75
CA ASN A 186 -1.88 -3.60 14.05
C ASN A 186 -1.59 -2.40 13.12
N GLU A 187 -1.46 -2.64 11.83
CA GLU A 187 -1.26 -1.59 10.82
C GLU A 187 -2.46 -0.64 10.78
N GLU A 188 -3.65 -1.17 10.84
CA GLU A 188 -4.93 -0.45 10.80
C GLU A 188 -5.16 0.51 11.99
N ILE A 189 -4.24 0.51 12.97
CA ILE A 189 -4.30 1.35 14.16
C ILE A 189 -3.24 2.44 14.08
N VAL A 190 -3.64 3.60 13.60
CA VAL A 190 -2.74 4.76 13.41
C VAL A 190 -2.28 5.39 14.73
N ALA A 191 -3.11 5.31 15.78
CA ALA A 191 -2.84 5.91 17.09
C ALA A 191 -2.66 4.85 18.17
N GLY A 192 -1.48 4.28 18.29
CA GLY A 192 -1.20 3.30 19.36
C GLY A 192 0.27 3.24 19.72
N SER A 193 0.56 2.88 20.99
CA SER A 193 1.87 2.40 21.38
C SER A 193 2.03 0.96 20.92
N GLY A 194 3.23 0.60 20.41
CA GLY A 194 3.52 -0.78 20.03
C GLY A 194 3.08 -1.14 18.60
N ASN A 195 3.16 -0.19 17.67
CA ASN A 195 2.96 -0.48 16.24
C ASN A 195 3.88 -1.62 15.81
N GLY A 196 3.27 -2.69 15.28
CA GLY A 196 3.98 -3.94 14.96
C GLY A 196 5.07 -3.77 13.93
N ALA A 197 4.86 -2.95 12.90
CA ALA A 197 5.87 -2.65 11.89
C ALA A 197 7.05 -1.89 12.48
N HIS A 198 6.79 -0.92 13.39
CA HIS A 198 7.83 -0.19 14.10
C HIS A 198 8.69 -1.11 14.99
N GLU A 199 8.07 -2.02 15.75
CA GLU A 199 8.80 -2.98 16.59
C GLU A 199 9.64 -3.96 15.77
N LEU A 200 9.14 -4.39 14.60
CA LEU A 200 9.90 -5.19 13.64
C LEU A 200 11.11 -4.41 13.12
N ALA A 201 10.95 -3.15 12.74
CA ALA A 201 12.04 -2.28 12.29
C ALA A 201 13.08 -2.07 13.39
N LEU A 202 12.66 -1.78 14.63
CA LEU A 202 13.57 -1.66 15.78
C LEU A 202 14.32 -2.97 16.08
N THR A 203 13.67 -4.11 15.85
CA THR A 203 14.31 -5.42 16.04
C THR A 203 15.41 -5.65 15.02
N LEU A 204 15.17 -5.33 13.75
CA LEU A 204 16.18 -5.41 12.70
C LEU A 204 17.32 -4.39 12.93
N GLU A 205 17.00 -3.16 13.31
CA GLU A 205 17.98 -2.12 13.64
C GLU A 205 18.92 -2.56 14.78
N LYS A 206 18.37 -3.08 15.90
CA LYS A 206 19.15 -3.61 17.03
C LYS A 206 20.10 -4.74 16.63
N ARG A 207 19.80 -5.46 15.56
CA ARG A 207 20.64 -6.54 14.99
C ARG A 207 21.65 -6.02 13.98
N GLY A 208 21.64 -4.71 13.70
CA GLY A 208 22.53 -4.09 12.71
C GLY A 208 22.17 -4.49 11.27
N VAL A 209 20.93 -4.86 11.02
CA VAL A 209 20.46 -5.21 9.67
C VAL A 209 20.22 -3.93 8.87
N HIS A 210 20.92 -3.83 7.74
CA HIS A 210 20.70 -2.79 6.73
C HIS A 210 19.99 -3.43 5.54
N LEU A 211 18.82 -2.90 5.18
CA LEU A 211 18.02 -3.43 4.09
C LEU A 211 18.36 -2.70 2.79
N ASP A 212 18.59 -3.45 1.70
CA ASP A 212 18.73 -2.91 0.35
C ASP A 212 17.41 -2.30 -0.14
N SER A 213 16.31 -3.00 0.11
CA SER A 213 14.97 -2.55 -0.26
C SER A 213 13.90 -3.13 0.65
N VAL A 214 12.79 -2.42 0.73
CA VAL A 214 11.59 -2.82 1.46
C VAL A 214 10.42 -2.74 0.48
N ILE A 215 9.63 -3.80 0.43
CA ILE A 215 8.44 -3.92 -0.40
C ILE A 215 7.26 -4.09 0.54
N ASP A 216 6.32 -3.17 0.46
CA ASP A 216 5.12 -3.14 1.29
C ASP A 216 3.87 -3.19 0.42
N GLU A 217 2.73 -3.00 1.02
CA GLU A 217 1.46 -2.89 0.33
C GLU A 217 1.32 -1.61 -0.48
N GLY A 218 0.25 -1.55 -1.23
CA GLY A 218 -0.11 -0.38 -2.03
C GLY A 218 0.12 -0.61 -3.51
N GLY A 219 -0.38 0.37 -4.28
CA GLY A 219 -0.39 0.25 -5.71
C GLY A 219 -1.53 -0.65 -6.22
N ALA A 220 -1.77 -0.57 -7.50
CA ALA A 220 -2.77 -1.41 -8.17
C ALA A 220 -2.41 -1.59 -9.63
N MET A 221 -2.81 -2.72 -10.20
CA MET A 221 -2.83 -2.91 -11.64
C MET A 221 -4.24 -2.63 -12.15
N LEU A 222 -4.40 -1.58 -12.91
CA LEU A 222 -5.70 -1.13 -13.42
C LEU A 222 -5.71 -1.09 -14.94
N PRO A 223 -6.77 -1.61 -15.59
CA PRO A 223 -6.97 -1.40 -17.02
C PRO A 223 -7.32 0.08 -17.25
N ALA A 224 -6.40 0.81 -17.86
CA ALA A 224 -6.61 2.21 -18.21
C ALA A 224 -7.02 2.33 -19.69
N LYS A 225 -8.34 2.40 -19.92
CA LYS A 225 -8.92 2.53 -21.27
C LYS A 225 -9.64 3.87 -21.38
N VAL A 226 -8.98 4.82 -22.03
CA VAL A 226 -9.58 6.11 -22.40
C VAL A 226 -9.64 6.18 -23.91
N LYS A 227 -10.85 6.08 -24.47
CA LYS A 227 -11.08 5.99 -25.93
C LYS A 227 -10.33 7.07 -26.69
N GLY A 228 -9.47 6.65 -27.63
CA GLY A 228 -8.67 7.53 -28.48
C GLY A 228 -7.46 8.19 -27.79
N ILE A 229 -7.24 7.94 -26.49
CA ILE A 229 -6.14 8.52 -25.71
C ILE A 229 -5.18 7.43 -25.27
N LEU A 230 -5.66 6.46 -24.51
CA LEU A 230 -4.86 5.44 -23.85
C LEU A 230 -5.58 4.08 -23.87
N ASP A 231 -4.89 3.03 -24.19
CA ASP A 231 -5.31 1.64 -24.02
C ASP A 231 -4.11 0.85 -23.50
N ALA A 232 -4.01 0.70 -22.20
CA ALA A 232 -2.92 0.02 -21.50
C ALA A 232 -3.34 -0.45 -20.12
N ASN A 233 -2.63 -1.44 -19.58
CA ASN A 233 -2.67 -1.71 -18.14
C ASN A 233 -1.65 -0.80 -17.47
N LEU A 234 -2.07 -0.12 -16.41
CA LEU A 234 -1.20 0.70 -15.58
C LEU A 234 -0.97 -0.01 -14.26
N THR A 235 0.29 -0.24 -13.93
CA THR A 235 0.71 -0.71 -12.61
C THR A 235 1.27 0.48 -11.84
N GLY A 236 0.61 0.85 -10.76
CA GLY A 236 1.09 1.88 -9.85
C GLY A 236 2.07 1.27 -8.85
N VAL A 237 3.27 1.85 -8.75
CA VAL A 237 4.24 1.54 -7.68
C VAL A 237 4.40 2.79 -6.84
N GLY A 238 3.99 2.72 -5.57
CA GLY A 238 4.23 3.79 -4.60
C GLY A 238 5.71 3.79 -4.22
N VAL A 239 6.37 4.94 -4.30
CA VAL A 239 7.79 5.09 -3.96
C VAL A 239 8.01 6.00 -2.77
N ALA A 240 6.96 6.56 -2.21
CA ALA A 240 6.96 7.38 -1.00
C ALA A 240 5.54 7.53 -0.45
N GLU A 241 5.43 7.71 0.85
CA GLU A 241 4.20 8.08 1.55
C GLU A 241 4.24 9.50 2.10
N LYS A 242 3.05 10.07 2.27
CA LYS A 242 2.90 11.35 2.97
C LYS A 242 2.86 11.08 4.47
N GLY A 243 3.48 11.99 5.23
CA GLY A 243 3.34 11.95 6.69
C GLY A 243 1.89 12.20 7.10
N TYR A 244 1.46 11.48 8.14
CA TYR A 244 0.17 11.64 8.79
C TYR A 244 0.34 12.23 10.19
N ALA A 245 -0.56 13.13 10.60
CA ALA A 245 -0.60 13.63 11.97
C ALA A 245 -2.00 14.10 12.35
N ASP A 246 -2.46 13.69 13.52
CA ASP A 246 -3.65 14.20 14.16
C ASP A 246 -3.34 15.43 15.01
N PHE A 247 -4.17 16.47 14.89
CA PHE A 247 -4.03 17.68 15.69
C PHE A 247 -5.29 17.91 16.51
N ARG A 248 -5.14 17.95 17.83
CA ARG A 248 -6.22 18.35 18.73
C ARG A 248 -6.13 19.84 19.07
N ILE A 249 -7.10 20.61 18.61
CA ILE A 249 -7.20 22.03 18.91
C ILE A 249 -8.20 22.23 20.04
N THR A 250 -7.74 22.71 21.19
CA THR A 250 -8.57 22.95 22.36
C THR A 250 -8.66 24.44 22.67
N VAL A 251 -9.87 24.95 22.80
CA VAL A 251 -10.13 26.32 23.27
C VAL A 251 -10.80 26.26 24.64
N LYS A 252 -10.15 26.85 25.63
CA LYS A 252 -10.72 27.00 27.00
C LYS A 252 -11.30 28.41 27.11
N ALA A 253 -12.56 28.52 27.58
CA ALA A 253 -13.20 29.77 27.88
C ALA A 253 -13.94 29.69 29.23
N ARG A 254 -14.09 30.83 29.90
CA ARG A 254 -14.94 30.88 31.08
C ARG A 254 -16.40 30.67 30.67
N GLY A 255 -17.10 29.83 31.45
CA GLY A 255 -18.54 29.73 31.36
C GLY A 255 -19.19 31.03 31.78
N GLY A 256 -20.42 31.29 31.34
CA GLY A 256 -21.20 32.47 31.67
C GLY A 256 -22.70 32.21 31.54
N HIS A 257 -23.50 33.15 32.00
CA HIS A 257 -24.96 33.06 31.88
C HIS A 257 -25.35 33.32 30.41
N SER A 258 -26.28 32.55 29.88
CA SER A 258 -26.72 32.65 28.48
C SER A 258 -27.29 34.00 28.10
N SER A 259 -27.87 34.76 29.07
CA SER A 259 -28.38 36.13 28.84
C SER A 259 -27.29 37.20 28.78
N GLN A 260 -26.06 36.89 29.16
CA GLN A 260 -24.91 37.81 29.13
C GLN A 260 -23.72 37.13 28.41
N PRO A 261 -23.86 36.80 27.12
CA PRO A 261 -22.84 36.09 26.38
C PRO A 261 -21.59 36.96 26.23
N PRO A 262 -20.38 36.35 26.29
CA PRO A 262 -19.14 37.07 26.02
C PRO A 262 -19.11 37.47 24.53
N LYS A 263 -18.38 38.54 24.20
CA LYS A 263 -18.20 39.03 22.81
C LYS A 263 -17.69 37.93 21.87
N HIS A 264 -16.92 36.97 22.38
CA HIS A 264 -16.41 35.82 21.63
C HIS A 264 -16.58 34.56 22.46
N THR A 265 -17.36 33.60 22.00
CA THR A 265 -17.53 32.30 22.61
C THR A 265 -16.35 31.36 22.26
N ALA A 266 -16.15 30.29 23.04
CA ALA A 266 -15.17 29.26 22.74
C ALA A 266 -15.36 28.67 21.34
N ILE A 267 -16.62 28.41 20.97
CA ILE A 267 -16.99 27.91 19.64
C ILE A 267 -16.56 28.90 18.54
N GLY A 268 -16.86 30.18 18.72
CA GLY A 268 -16.48 31.20 17.73
C GLY A 268 -14.96 31.37 17.58
N ILE A 269 -14.21 31.22 18.69
CA ILE A 269 -12.74 31.24 18.65
C ILE A 269 -12.21 30.00 17.95
N LEU A 270 -12.72 28.80 18.28
CA LEU A 270 -12.35 27.55 17.66
C LEU A 270 -12.61 27.56 16.16
N SER A 271 -13.81 27.96 15.73
CA SER A 271 -14.20 28.06 14.32
C SER A 271 -13.26 28.94 13.50
N LYS A 272 -12.83 30.08 14.07
CA LYS A 272 -11.85 30.97 13.42
C LYS A 272 -10.49 30.29 13.26
N LYS A 273 -10.06 29.47 14.21
CA LYS A 273 -8.80 28.74 14.11
C LYS A 273 -8.85 27.63 13.05
N VAL A 274 -9.95 26.88 13.03
CA VAL A 274 -10.18 25.85 12.00
C VAL A 274 -10.23 26.48 10.60
N GLN A 275 -11.00 27.57 10.41
CA GLN A 275 -11.06 28.29 9.15
C GLN A 275 -9.68 28.82 8.71
N LYS A 276 -8.84 29.24 9.68
CA LYS A 276 -7.48 29.66 9.34
C LYS A 276 -6.64 28.51 8.79
N LEU A 277 -6.75 27.30 9.35
CA LEU A 277 -6.07 26.11 8.84
C LEU A 277 -6.55 25.76 7.43
N GLU A 278 -7.85 25.71 7.20
CA GLU A 278 -8.41 25.43 5.87
C GLU A 278 -7.94 26.41 4.78
N ARG A 279 -7.75 27.68 5.13
CA ARG A 279 -7.30 28.71 4.20
C ARG A 279 -5.80 28.69 3.94
N HIS A 280 -5.01 27.99 4.75
CA HIS A 280 -3.57 27.93 4.63
C HIS A 280 -3.14 26.51 4.28
N GLN A 281 -3.54 26.09 3.09
CA GLN A 281 -3.14 24.79 2.53
C GLN A 281 -1.63 24.76 2.25
N PHE A 282 -1.05 23.57 2.32
CA PHE A 282 0.32 23.36 1.89
C PHE A 282 0.48 23.73 0.42
N LYS A 283 1.65 24.24 0.07
CA LYS A 283 1.96 24.55 -1.32
C LYS A 283 1.96 23.24 -2.13
N ALA A 284 1.22 23.25 -3.24
CA ALA A 284 1.23 22.11 -4.16
C ALA A 284 2.60 22.03 -4.86
N GLU A 285 3.18 20.83 -4.86
CA GLU A 285 4.44 20.53 -5.55
C GLU A 285 4.27 19.26 -6.38
N ILE A 286 4.84 19.27 -7.58
CA ILE A 286 4.93 18.09 -8.42
C ILE A 286 6.30 17.46 -8.14
N LEU A 287 6.29 16.35 -7.44
CA LEU A 287 7.52 15.63 -7.09
C LEU A 287 8.08 14.93 -8.33
N PRO A 288 9.39 14.68 -8.41
CA PRO A 288 10.03 14.07 -9.59
C PRO A 288 9.41 12.74 -10.02
N PHE A 289 9.03 11.89 -9.08
CA PHE A 289 8.40 10.60 -9.38
C PHE A 289 6.98 10.77 -9.98
N VAL A 290 6.21 11.79 -9.56
CA VAL A 290 4.91 12.14 -10.17
C VAL A 290 5.11 12.62 -11.60
N TYR A 291 6.13 13.45 -11.84
CA TYR A 291 6.51 13.87 -13.19
C TYR A 291 6.89 12.67 -14.07
N ASN A 292 7.67 11.73 -13.55
CA ASN A 292 8.06 10.51 -14.25
C ASN A 292 6.85 9.64 -14.59
N LEU A 293 5.91 9.46 -13.64
CA LEU A 293 4.65 8.73 -13.86
C LEU A 293 3.89 9.31 -15.06
N PHE A 294 3.64 10.63 -15.07
CA PHE A 294 2.93 11.25 -16.20
C PHE A 294 3.72 11.16 -17.49
N THR A 295 5.03 11.29 -17.45
CA THR A 295 5.90 11.12 -18.61
C THR A 295 5.79 9.72 -19.21
N ASP A 296 5.77 8.70 -18.37
CA ASP A 296 5.64 7.31 -18.82
C ASP A 296 4.24 7.02 -19.37
N ILE A 297 3.19 7.47 -18.70
CA ILE A 297 1.81 7.39 -19.23
C ILE A 297 1.73 8.09 -20.59
N GLY A 298 2.30 9.29 -20.72
CA GLY A 298 2.30 10.06 -21.95
C GLY A 298 2.88 9.32 -23.13
N LYS A 299 3.95 8.54 -22.93
CA LYS A 299 4.58 7.72 -23.99
C LYS A 299 3.65 6.64 -24.56
N HIS A 300 2.65 6.21 -23.78
CA HIS A 300 1.68 5.19 -24.17
C HIS A 300 0.40 5.76 -24.79
N THR A 301 0.23 7.08 -24.79
CA THR A 301 -0.96 7.73 -25.34
C THR A 301 -0.95 7.80 -26.86
N SER A 302 -2.07 8.17 -27.47
CA SER A 302 -2.16 8.44 -28.90
C SER A 302 -1.24 9.59 -29.33
N TYR A 303 -0.86 9.66 -30.63
CA TYR A 303 -0.03 10.75 -31.14
C TYR A 303 -0.60 12.13 -30.84
N ALA A 304 -1.92 12.31 -31.04
CA ALA A 304 -2.59 13.58 -30.77
C ALA A 304 -2.49 13.97 -29.29
N SER A 305 -2.63 13.01 -28.37
CA SER A 305 -2.50 13.24 -26.94
C SER A 305 -1.07 13.62 -26.55
N ARG A 306 -0.06 12.99 -27.17
CA ARG A 306 1.36 13.28 -26.91
C ARG A 306 1.80 14.70 -27.27
N VAL A 307 1.03 15.39 -28.10
CA VAL A 307 1.27 16.83 -28.39
C VAL A 307 1.08 17.70 -27.16
N VAL A 308 0.26 17.24 -26.18
CA VAL A 308 -0.06 17.97 -24.94
C VAL A 308 0.94 17.60 -23.82
N PHE A 309 1.59 16.45 -23.90
CA PHE A 309 2.66 16.02 -22.99
C PHE A 309 4.01 16.58 -23.41
#